data_9fd75f1b059bef9321cc8979b2f80981
#
_entry.id   9fd75f1b059bef9321cc8979b2f80981
#
_cell.length_a   1.000
_cell.length_b   1.000
_cell.length_c   1.000
_cell.angle_alpha   90.00
_cell.angle_beta   90.00
_cell.angle_gamma   90.00
#
_symmetry.space_group_name_H-M   'P 1'
#
loop_
_entity.id
_entity.type
_entity.pdbx_description
1 polymer ?
#
loop_
_entity_poly.entity_id
_entity_poly.type
_entity_poly.pdbx_seq_one_letter_code
_entity_poly.pdbx_strand_id
1 'polypeptide(L)'
;MSQISVKTVETGEIKHPAKIFPVSWDQFHRDSRALAWRLTGFGPFEAIVCITRGGLVPAAIVARELGIKLIETICVTSYTGTNQGDLSVLKTVAADIIALGGGQGARVLLVDDLVDTGKTAKVVREIVPRAHLATVYAKPMGRPLVDTFITEVSQDTWIYFPWDTGLAFQPPIREGGD
;
A
#
# COMPACT_ATOMS: atom_id res chain seq x y z
N MET A 1 33.36 -35.57 -20.99
CA MET A 1 32.42 -35.77 -19.87
C MET A 1 32.45 -34.53 -19.04
N SER A 2 31.46 -33.64 -19.19
CA SER A 2 31.35 -32.37 -18.47
C SER A 2 30.54 -32.60 -17.20
N GLN A 3 31.15 -32.32 -16.05
CA GLN A 3 30.46 -32.41 -14.75
C GLN A 3 29.56 -31.18 -14.59
N ILE A 4 28.27 -31.40 -14.45
CA ILE A 4 27.29 -30.37 -14.10
C ILE A 4 27.39 -30.18 -12.57
N SER A 5 27.94 -29.02 -12.16
CA SER A 5 27.95 -28.61 -10.75
C SER A 5 26.57 -28.13 -10.37
N VAL A 6 25.88 -28.89 -9.54
CA VAL A 6 24.61 -28.48 -8.92
C VAL A 6 24.94 -27.52 -7.77
N LYS A 7 24.67 -26.25 -7.95
CA LYS A 7 24.71 -25.28 -6.84
C LYS A 7 23.57 -25.59 -5.85
N THR A 8 23.94 -25.98 -4.66
CA THR A 8 23.01 -26.09 -3.53
C THR A 8 22.41 -24.71 -3.24
N VAL A 9 21.09 -24.59 -3.36
CA VAL A 9 20.36 -23.39 -2.94
C VAL A 9 20.34 -23.41 -1.41
N GLU A 10 21.00 -22.45 -0.78
CA GLU A 10 20.88 -22.24 0.65
C GLU A 10 19.41 -21.88 0.95
N THR A 11 18.73 -22.76 1.67
CA THR A 11 17.40 -22.52 2.22
C THR A 11 17.56 -21.51 3.37
N GLY A 12 17.49 -20.21 3.04
CA GLY A 12 17.37 -19.18 4.06
C GLY A 12 16.12 -19.44 4.88
N GLU A 13 16.26 -19.50 6.20
CA GLU A 13 15.12 -19.60 7.12
C GLU A 13 14.10 -18.50 6.81
N ILE A 14 12.90 -18.89 6.37
CA ILE A 14 11.77 -18.00 6.21
C ILE A 14 11.35 -17.59 7.64
N LYS A 15 11.78 -16.40 8.08
CA LYS A 15 11.30 -15.82 9.34
C LYS A 15 9.81 -15.52 9.19
N HIS A 16 8.98 -16.41 9.70
CA HIS A 16 7.55 -16.15 9.80
C HIS A 16 7.32 -14.96 10.74
N PRO A 17 6.46 -14.01 10.36
CA PRO A 17 6.13 -12.89 11.24
C PRO A 17 5.49 -13.42 12.53
N ALA A 18 5.84 -12.81 13.67
CA ALA A 18 5.38 -13.24 14.99
C ALA A 18 3.87 -13.08 15.16
N LYS A 19 3.26 -12.13 14.44
CA LYS A 19 1.83 -11.84 14.45
C LYS A 19 1.31 -11.71 13.02
N ILE A 20 0.16 -12.31 12.76
CA ILE A 20 -0.52 -12.30 11.47
C ILE A 20 -1.90 -11.68 11.63
N PHE A 21 -2.27 -10.80 10.72
CA PHE A 21 -3.60 -10.21 10.62
C PHE A 21 -4.17 -10.48 9.22
N PRO A 22 -4.96 -11.55 9.06
CA PRO A 22 -5.57 -11.86 7.77
C PRO A 22 -6.78 -10.95 7.53
N VAL A 23 -6.86 -10.40 6.33
CA VAL A 23 -7.97 -9.54 5.88
C VAL A 23 -8.71 -10.24 4.75
N SER A 24 -10.01 -10.45 4.91
CA SER A 24 -10.87 -10.95 3.84
C SER A 24 -11.28 -9.84 2.86
N TRP A 25 -11.77 -10.21 1.65
CA TRP A 25 -12.34 -9.25 0.70
C TRP A 25 -13.49 -8.44 1.30
N ASP A 26 -14.38 -9.08 2.04
CA ASP A 26 -15.53 -8.42 2.67
C ASP A 26 -15.08 -7.41 3.73
N GLN A 27 -14.09 -7.77 4.54
CA GLN A 27 -13.51 -6.87 5.53
C GLN A 27 -12.83 -5.69 4.86
N PHE A 28 -11.97 -5.94 3.87
CA PHE A 28 -11.26 -4.88 3.16
C PHE A 28 -12.21 -3.91 2.45
N HIS A 29 -13.26 -4.43 1.81
CA HIS A 29 -14.29 -3.62 1.18
C HIS A 29 -15.02 -2.73 2.20
N ARG A 30 -15.46 -3.31 3.33
CA ARG A 30 -16.10 -2.56 4.41
C ARG A 30 -15.20 -1.46 4.98
N ASP A 31 -13.92 -1.78 5.22
CA ASP A 31 -12.95 -0.84 5.79
C ASP A 31 -12.61 0.28 4.78
N SER A 32 -12.51 -0.03 3.49
CA SER A 32 -12.32 0.97 2.43
C SER A 32 -13.52 1.90 2.30
N ARG A 33 -14.74 1.40 2.45
CA ARG A 33 -15.96 2.24 2.50
C ARG A 33 -15.98 3.11 3.74
N ALA A 34 -15.57 2.59 4.90
CA ALA A 34 -15.45 3.37 6.13
C ALA A 34 -14.41 4.50 5.96
N LEU A 35 -13.31 4.25 5.22
CA LEU A 35 -12.35 5.29 4.85
C LEU A 35 -13.01 6.39 4.02
N ALA A 36 -13.76 6.03 2.97
CA ALA A 36 -14.49 6.99 2.16
C ALA A 36 -15.44 7.86 3.00
N TRP A 37 -16.18 7.26 3.93
CA TRP A 37 -17.06 7.99 4.85
C TRP A 37 -16.32 9.01 5.70
N ARG A 38 -15.17 8.66 6.27
CA ARG A 38 -14.34 9.62 7.03
C ARG A 38 -13.86 10.76 6.16
N LEU A 39 -13.53 10.48 4.90
CA LEU A 39 -12.99 11.45 3.96
C LEU A 39 -14.02 12.49 3.50
N THR A 40 -15.32 12.24 3.66
CA THR A 40 -16.37 13.25 3.35
C THR A 40 -16.23 14.52 4.19
N GLY A 41 -15.60 14.45 5.35
CA GLY A 41 -15.34 15.61 6.23
C GLY A 41 -14.15 16.49 5.81
N PHE A 42 -13.35 16.09 4.82
CA PHE A 42 -12.09 16.78 4.46
C PHE A 42 -12.08 17.38 3.05
N GLY A 43 -12.98 16.96 2.16
CA GLY A 43 -13.03 17.42 0.77
C GLY A 43 -13.44 18.89 0.58
N PRO A 44 -13.70 19.31 -0.63
CA PRO A 44 -13.82 18.45 -1.81
C PRO A 44 -12.49 18.03 -2.40
N PHE A 45 -12.39 16.74 -2.80
CA PHE A 45 -11.28 16.23 -3.59
C PHE A 45 -11.67 16.19 -5.07
N GLU A 46 -10.75 16.57 -5.95
CA GLU A 46 -10.94 16.61 -7.40
C GLU A 46 -10.31 15.41 -8.09
N ALA A 47 -9.26 14.84 -7.49
CA ALA A 47 -8.56 13.67 -8.02
C ALA A 47 -8.12 12.74 -6.90
N ILE A 48 -7.98 11.46 -7.25
CA ILE A 48 -7.27 10.47 -6.43
C ILE A 48 -5.94 10.15 -7.10
N VAL A 49 -4.86 10.13 -6.32
CA VAL A 49 -3.58 9.54 -6.70
C VAL A 49 -3.42 8.25 -5.91
N CYS A 50 -3.47 7.15 -6.62
CA CYS A 50 -3.30 5.82 -6.09
C CYS A 50 -1.80 5.50 -5.93
N ILE A 51 -1.33 5.15 -4.74
CA ILE A 51 0.03 4.70 -4.51
C ILE A 51 0.09 3.20 -4.88
N THR A 52 0.79 2.90 -5.97
CA THR A 52 0.80 1.53 -6.48
C THR A 52 1.88 0.69 -5.80
N ARG A 53 1.58 -0.61 -5.56
CA ARG A 53 0.41 -1.39 -5.96
C ARG A 53 -0.70 -1.40 -4.92
N GLY A 54 -0.37 -1.26 -3.61
CA GLY A 54 -1.29 -1.46 -2.49
C GLY A 54 -2.56 -0.61 -2.59
N GLY A 55 -2.41 0.64 -2.99
CA GLY A 55 -3.52 1.58 -3.13
C GLY A 55 -4.53 1.30 -4.26
N LEU A 56 -4.26 0.37 -5.19
CA LEU A 56 -5.15 0.13 -6.34
C LEU A 56 -6.57 -0.26 -5.93
N VAL A 57 -6.69 -1.20 -5.02
CA VAL A 57 -8.00 -1.70 -4.58
C VAL A 57 -8.76 -0.65 -3.74
N PRO A 58 -8.17 -0.07 -2.67
CA PRO A 58 -8.90 0.94 -1.89
C PRO A 58 -9.20 2.20 -2.69
N ALA A 59 -8.32 2.64 -3.60
CA ALA A 59 -8.59 3.80 -4.45
C ALA A 59 -9.81 3.60 -5.33
N ALA A 60 -10.01 2.42 -5.92
CA ALA A 60 -11.19 2.12 -6.74
C ALA A 60 -12.49 2.22 -5.92
N ILE A 61 -12.48 1.69 -4.69
CA ILE A 61 -13.65 1.73 -3.80
C ILE A 61 -13.92 3.17 -3.34
N VAL A 62 -12.89 3.87 -2.86
CA VAL A 62 -13.01 5.26 -2.38
C VAL A 62 -13.47 6.20 -3.50
N ALA A 63 -12.91 6.06 -4.71
CA ALA A 63 -13.31 6.84 -5.87
C ALA A 63 -14.81 6.68 -6.19
N ARG A 64 -15.29 5.42 -6.14
CA ARG A 64 -16.72 5.12 -6.38
C ARG A 64 -17.61 5.74 -5.31
N GLU A 65 -17.24 5.61 -4.03
CA GLU A 65 -18.03 6.15 -2.90
C GLU A 65 -18.05 7.68 -2.89
N LEU A 66 -16.93 8.34 -3.21
CA LEU A 66 -16.83 9.81 -3.22
C LEU A 66 -17.24 10.44 -4.56
N GLY A 67 -17.56 9.65 -5.59
CA GLY A 67 -17.92 10.14 -6.90
C GLY A 67 -16.77 10.78 -7.71
N ILE A 68 -15.50 10.50 -7.31
CA ILE A 68 -14.32 11.04 -7.98
C ILE A 68 -14.01 10.20 -9.22
N LYS A 69 -13.94 10.83 -10.38
CA LYS A 69 -13.69 10.15 -11.67
C LYS A 69 -12.23 10.24 -12.10
N LEU A 70 -11.51 11.26 -11.66
CA LEU A 70 -10.12 11.47 -12.04
C LEU A 70 -9.20 10.68 -11.11
N ILE A 71 -8.60 9.64 -11.65
CA ILE A 71 -7.69 8.75 -10.92
C ILE A 71 -6.36 8.72 -11.65
N GLU A 72 -5.30 9.03 -10.92
CA GLU A 72 -3.91 8.96 -11.35
C GLU A 72 -3.18 7.92 -10.48
N THR A 73 -1.96 7.55 -10.85
CA THR A 73 -1.12 6.63 -10.08
C THR A 73 0.27 7.22 -9.84
N ILE A 74 0.84 6.91 -8.68
CA ILE A 74 2.26 7.10 -8.41
C ILE A 74 2.88 5.74 -8.07
N CYS A 75 4.06 5.44 -8.64
CA CYS A 75 4.76 4.20 -8.37
C CYS A 75 6.08 4.47 -7.65
N VAL A 76 6.17 4.03 -6.41
CA VAL A 76 7.38 4.10 -5.58
C VAL A 76 7.82 2.67 -5.26
N THR A 77 9.09 2.38 -5.48
CA THR A 77 9.68 1.05 -5.20
C THR A 77 10.95 1.17 -4.39
N SER A 78 11.26 0.15 -3.60
CA SER A 78 12.57 0.03 -2.97
C SER A 78 13.60 -0.45 -3.99
N TYR A 79 14.75 0.22 -4.06
CA TYR A 79 15.86 -0.20 -4.91
C TYR A 79 16.53 -1.46 -4.35
N THR A 80 16.67 -2.49 -5.19
CA THR A 80 17.33 -3.77 -4.83
C THR A 80 18.83 -3.77 -5.20
N GLY A 81 19.47 -2.61 -5.19
CA GLY A 81 20.90 -2.45 -5.50
C GLY A 81 21.79 -2.34 -4.25
N THR A 82 23.04 -1.94 -4.46
CA THR A 82 24.10 -1.87 -3.44
C THR A 82 23.81 -0.97 -2.22
N ASN A 83 22.81 -0.10 -2.28
CA ASN A 83 22.32 0.69 -1.13
C ASN A 83 20.91 0.22 -0.76
N GLN A 84 20.82 -0.77 0.09
CA GLN A 84 19.59 -1.34 0.58
C GLN A 84 18.83 -0.29 1.45
N GLY A 85 17.75 0.28 0.90
CA GLY A 85 16.88 1.21 1.64
C GLY A 85 16.46 2.47 0.89
N ASP A 86 17.07 2.80 -0.24
CA ASP A 86 16.67 3.95 -1.05
C ASP A 86 15.39 3.63 -1.85
N LEU A 87 14.48 4.60 -1.88
CA LEU A 87 13.25 4.51 -2.68
C LEU A 87 13.47 5.19 -4.03
N SER A 88 12.92 4.58 -5.07
CA SER A 88 12.89 5.14 -6.42
C SER A 88 11.47 5.39 -6.87
N VAL A 89 11.23 6.54 -7.51
CA VAL A 89 9.94 6.87 -8.13
C VAL A 89 9.98 6.42 -9.58
N LEU A 90 9.30 5.31 -9.89
CA LEU A 90 9.21 4.77 -11.25
C LEU A 90 8.21 5.53 -12.11
N LYS A 91 7.14 6.06 -11.49
CA LYS A 91 6.14 6.92 -12.14
C LYS A 91 5.74 8.01 -11.17
N THR A 92 5.89 9.26 -11.57
CA THR A 92 5.45 10.43 -10.81
C THR A 92 4.02 10.84 -11.17
N VAL A 93 3.46 11.77 -10.41
CA VAL A 93 2.14 12.38 -10.65
C VAL A 93 2.25 13.43 -11.77
N ALA A 94 1.25 13.51 -12.62
CA ALA A 94 1.19 14.50 -13.68
C ALA A 94 1.07 15.93 -13.11
N ALA A 95 1.67 16.90 -13.79
CA ALA A 95 1.75 18.29 -13.31
C ALA A 95 0.38 18.98 -13.18
N ASP A 96 -0.56 18.64 -14.04
CA ASP A 96 -1.94 19.15 -14.02
C ASP A 96 -2.71 18.64 -12.78
N ILE A 97 -2.46 17.40 -12.36
CA ILE A 97 -3.01 16.86 -11.11
C ILE A 97 -2.42 17.60 -9.90
N ILE A 98 -1.10 17.84 -9.90
CA ILE A 98 -0.43 18.58 -8.81
C ILE A 98 -0.97 20.01 -8.72
N ALA A 99 -1.36 20.62 -9.86
CA ALA A 99 -1.88 21.98 -9.92
C ALA A 99 -3.30 22.13 -9.37
N LEU A 100 -4.05 21.04 -9.16
CA LEU A 100 -5.43 21.09 -8.66
C LEU A 100 -5.52 21.83 -7.30
N GLY A 101 -6.60 22.57 -7.12
CA GLY A 101 -6.90 23.29 -5.90
C GLY A 101 -5.94 24.45 -5.58
N GLY A 102 -5.29 25.00 -6.57
CA GLY A 102 -4.31 26.09 -6.39
C GLY A 102 -2.87 25.62 -6.20
N GLY A 103 -2.59 24.38 -6.57
CA GLY A 103 -1.25 23.80 -6.62
C GLY A 103 -0.86 22.95 -5.41
N GLN A 104 0.26 22.28 -5.55
CA GLN A 104 0.84 21.36 -4.56
C GLN A 104 -0.09 20.20 -4.16
N GLY A 105 -1.10 19.89 -4.98
CA GLY A 105 -2.06 18.82 -4.74
C GLY A 105 -3.12 19.13 -3.66
N ALA A 106 -3.47 20.39 -3.43
CA ALA A 106 -4.38 20.80 -2.34
C ALA A 106 -5.78 20.15 -2.39
N ARG A 107 -6.22 19.69 -3.59
CA ARG A 107 -7.47 18.93 -3.75
C ARG A 107 -7.24 17.50 -4.24
N VAL A 108 -6.05 16.98 -3.99
CA VAL A 108 -5.68 15.62 -4.32
C VAL A 108 -5.80 14.74 -3.07
N LEU A 109 -6.41 13.59 -3.24
CA LEU A 109 -6.46 12.53 -2.26
C LEU A 109 -5.44 11.45 -2.64
N LEU A 110 -4.45 11.21 -1.80
CA LEU A 110 -3.52 10.09 -1.91
C LEU A 110 -4.13 8.87 -1.20
N VAL A 111 -4.14 7.71 -1.85
CA VAL A 111 -4.71 6.49 -1.27
C VAL A 111 -3.71 5.34 -1.35
N ASP A 112 -3.51 4.67 -0.21
CA ASP A 112 -2.77 3.41 -0.11
C ASP A 112 -3.53 2.40 0.77
N ASP A 113 -3.14 1.14 0.76
CA ASP A 113 -3.70 0.10 1.63
C ASP A 113 -3.17 0.20 3.07
N LEU A 114 -1.87 0.44 3.21
CA LEU A 114 -1.16 0.44 4.49
C LEU A 114 -0.04 1.48 4.51
N VAL A 115 0.09 2.20 5.62
CA VAL A 115 1.34 2.87 5.96
C VAL A 115 2.09 2.06 7.02
N ASP A 116 3.25 1.50 6.67
CA ASP A 116 4.08 0.71 7.58
C ASP A 116 5.14 1.59 8.28
N THR A 117 6.29 1.80 7.66
CA THR A 117 7.36 2.65 8.21
C THR A 117 7.22 4.12 7.81
N GLY A 118 6.35 4.41 6.86
CA GLY A 118 6.12 5.75 6.32
C GLY A 118 7.16 6.20 5.29
N LYS A 119 8.09 5.35 4.87
CA LYS A 119 9.09 5.72 3.84
C LYS A 119 8.44 6.18 2.54
N THR A 120 7.51 5.40 1.99
CA THR A 120 6.74 5.75 0.78
C THR A 120 5.95 7.04 0.99
N ALA A 121 5.29 7.19 2.13
CA ALA A 121 4.51 8.38 2.47
C ALA A 121 5.36 9.66 2.43
N LYS A 122 6.60 9.63 2.94
CA LYS A 122 7.53 10.77 2.87
C LYS A 122 7.83 11.18 1.43
N VAL A 123 8.20 10.22 0.58
CA VAL A 123 8.51 10.48 -0.83
C VAL A 123 7.32 11.07 -1.58
N VAL A 124 6.14 10.52 -1.35
CA VAL A 124 4.91 11.00 -2.03
C VAL A 124 4.53 12.41 -1.56
N ARG A 125 4.72 12.71 -0.26
CA ARG A 125 4.47 14.06 0.27
C ARG A 125 5.44 15.12 -0.25
N GLU A 126 6.66 14.77 -0.63
CA GLU A 126 7.58 15.71 -1.30
C GLU A 126 7.08 16.10 -2.70
N ILE A 127 6.38 15.19 -3.39
CA ILE A 127 5.84 15.42 -4.73
C ILE A 127 4.51 16.18 -4.69
N VAL A 128 3.63 15.83 -3.74
CA VAL A 128 2.30 16.45 -3.56
C VAL A 128 2.10 16.89 -2.11
N PRO A 129 2.77 17.97 -1.68
CA PRO A 129 2.91 18.32 -0.26
C PRO A 129 1.60 18.65 0.46
N ARG A 130 0.58 19.16 -0.26
CA ARG A 130 -0.71 19.57 0.31
C ARG A 130 -1.82 18.55 0.09
N ALA A 131 -1.51 17.40 -0.53
CA ALA A 131 -2.48 16.35 -0.72
C ALA A 131 -2.85 15.69 0.61
N HIS A 132 -4.10 15.27 0.74
CA HIS A 132 -4.57 14.50 1.88
C HIS A 132 -4.20 13.03 1.70
N LEU A 133 -3.40 12.46 2.60
CA LEU A 133 -2.98 11.07 2.54
C LEU A 133 -3.88 10.19 3.42
N ALA A 134 -4.49 9.20 2.80
CA ALA A 134 -5.39 8.25 3.44
C ALA A 134 -4.97 6.80 3.20
N THR A 135 -5.02 5.98 4.24
CA THR A 135 -4.76 4.54 4.17
C THR A 135 -5.85 3.76 4.88
N VAL A 136 -6.07 2.50 4.48
CA VAL A 136 -7.03 1.65 5.20
C VAL A 136 -6.43 1.25 6.55
N TYR A 137 -5.17 0.82 6.54
CA TYR A 137 -4.44 0.42 7.74
C TYR A 137 -3.24 1.34 8.02
N ALA A 138 -2.87 1.46 9.29
CA ALA A 138 -1.67 2.18 9.70
C ALA A 138 -0.92 1.40 10.78
N LYS A 139 0.42 1.47 10.75
CA LYS A 139 1.28 1.02 11.83
C LYS A 139 1.90 2.20 12.57
N PRO A 140 2.28 2.06 13.85
CA PRO A 140 2.72 3.17 14.69
C PRO A 140 3.82 4.05 14.09
N MET A 141 4.81 3.46 13.38
CA MET A 141 5.90 4.23 12.78
C MET A 141 5.44 5.10 11.60
N GLY A 142 4.51 4.60 10.77
CA GLY A 142 4.00 5.32 9.61
C GLY A 142 2.84 6.25 9.91
N ARG A 143 2.07 5.97 10.96
CA ARG A 143 0.87 6.71 11.35
C ARG A 143 1.03 8.25 11.38
N PRO A 144 2.12 8.82 11.90
CA PRO A 144 2.27 10.30 11.94
C PRO A 144 2.32 10.97 10.57
N LEU A 145 2.48 10.20 9.48
CA LEU A 145 2.57 10.71 8.12
C LEU A 145 1.25 10.62 7.34
N VAL A 146 0.20 10.04 7.94
CA VAL A 146 -1.13 9.84 7.32
C VAL A 146 -2.13 10.78 7.96
N ASP A 147 -3.00 11.40 7.14
CA ASP A 147 -4.03 12.31 7.64
C ASP A 147 -5.29 11.53 8.08
N THR A 148 -5.61 10.44 7.40
CA THR A 148 -6.77 9.59 7.71
C THR A 148 -6.46 8.12 7.53
N PHE A 149 -6.85 7.29 8.49
CA PHE A 149 -6.80 5.83 8.40
C PHE A 149 -7.98 5.20 9.17
N ILE A 150 -8.21 3.91 9.00
CA ILE A 150 -9.32 3.19 9.66
C ILE A 150 -8.84 2.39 10.85
N THR A 151 -7.90 1.47 10.63
CA THR A 151 -7.46 0.52 11.66
C THR A 151 -5.96 0.63 11.89
N GLU A 152 -5.57 0.78 13.16
CA GLU A 152 -4.17 0.67 13.56
C GLU A 152 -3.85 -0.77 13.93
N VAL A 153 -2.71 -1.28 13.42
CA VAL A 153 -2.17 -2.60 13.77
C VAL A 153 -0.77 -2.45 14.33
N SER A 154 -0.36 -3.37 15.19
CA SER A 154 0.98 -3.29 15.81
C SER A 154 2.10 -3.39 14.77
N GLN A 155 3.25 -2.77 15.05
CA GLN A 155 4.37 -2.67 14.11
C GLN A 155 4.91 -4.03 13.67
N ASP A 156 4.88 -5.03 14.55
CA ASP A 156 5.36 -6.40 14.35
C ASP A 156 4.34 -7.32 13.67
N THR A 157 3.15 -6.80 13.31
CA THR A 157 2.09 -7.55 12.65
C THR A 157 2.28 -7.55 11.14
N TRP A 158 2.21 -8.73 10.53
CA TRP A 158 2.09 -8.87 9.08
C TRP A 158 0.62 -8.90 8.67
N ILE A 159 0.21 -7.99 7.79
CA ILE A 159 -1.13 -8.00 7.23
C ILE A 159 -1.12 -8.86 5.96
N TYR A 160 -1.95 -9.90 5.94
CA TYR A 160 -2.24 -10.65 4.72
C TYR A 160 -3.48 -10.08 4.08
N PHE A 161 -3.28 -9.35 2.99
CA PHE A 161 -4.36 -8.82 2.19
C PHE A 161 -5.00 -9.92 1.32
N PRO A 162 -6.26 -9.73 0.88
CA PRO A 162 -6.96 -10.75 0.08
C PRO A 162 -6.25 -11.10 -1.23
N TRP A 163 -5.48 -10.18 -1.79
CA TRP A 163 -4.70 -10.39 -3.01
C TRP A 163 -3.32 -11.02 -2.77
N ASP A 164 -2.87 -11.12 -1.54
CA ASP A 164 -1.62 -11.81 -1.18
C ASP A 164 -1.81 -13.34 -1.10
N THR A 165 -3.05 -13.80 -0.97
CA THR A 165 -3.42 -15.23 -0.85
C THR A 165 -3.53 -15.93 -2.21
N GLY A 166 -2.84 -15.44 -3.26
CA GLY A 166 -2.84 -16.05 -4.58
C GLY A 166 -2.08 -17.37 -4.60
N LEU A 167 -2.57 -18.32 -5.37
CA LEU A 167 -2.02 -19.53 -6.02
C LEU A 167 -0.60 -20.04 -5.64
N ALA A 168 -0.10 -19.77 -4.43
CA ALA A 168 1.02 -20.54 -3.90
C ALA A 168 0.52 -21.97 -3.65
N PHE A 169 1.23 -22.94 -4.18
CA PHE A 169 1.00 -24.34 -3.85
C PHE A 169 1.01 -24.49 -2.34
N GLN A 170 -0.16 -24.79 -1.77
CA GLN A 170 -0.27 -25.18 -0.38
C GLN A 170 -0.22 -26.71 -0.33
N PRO A 171 0.80 -27.31 0.30
CA PRO A 171 0.83 -28.75 0.45
C PRO A 171 -0.42 -29.20 1.23
N PRO A 172 -0.98 -30.37 0.91
CA PRO A 172 -2.10 -30.92 1.65
C PRO A 172 -1.75 -31.06 3.14
N ILE A 173 -2.71 -30.77 4.02
CA ILE A 173 -2.53 -30.83 5.49
C ILE A 173 -2.11 -32.25 5.96
N ARG A 174 -2.16 -33.26 5.09
CA ARG A 174 -1.88 -34.69 5.37
C ARG A 174 -0.56 -35.21 4.79
N GLU A 175 0.43 -34.40 4.49
CA GLU A 175 1.78 -34.90 4.27
C GLU A 175 2.55 -34.88 5.57
N GLY A 176 2.29 -35.86 6.46
CA GLY A 176 2.99 -35.99 7.73
C GLY A 176 2.31 -36.95 8.70
N GLY A 177 1.92 -38.11 8.21
CA GLY A 177 1.37 -39.15 9.04
C GLY A 177 1.57 -40.52 8.42
N ASP A 178 2.74 -41.13 8.66
CA ASP A 178 2.98 -42.54 8.95
C ASP A 178 4.17 -42.61 9.88
#